data_e383b7a382ebe5b9d187955ed61d4a14
#
_entry.id   e383b7a382ebe5b9d187955ed61d4a14
#
_cell.length_a   1.000
_cell.length_b   1.000
_cell.length_c   1.000
_cell.angle_alpha   90.00
_cell.angle_beta   90.00
_cell.angle_gamma   90.00
#
_symmetry.space_group_name_H-M   'P 1'
#
loop_
_entity.id
_entity.type
_entity.pdbx_description
1 polymer ?
#
loop_
_entity_poly.entity_id
_entity_poly.type
_entity_poly.pdbx_seq_one_letter_code
_entity_poly.pdbx_strand_id
1 'polypeptide(L)'
;MITQETILKLKIQFQTTELNIVREYCQHLFLSSLCQFKEASKILFKGGTALRIIYQSPRFSEDLDFSSSLTASVIENIIERNLVEIERSGIQIALEEAKKTSGGYLAIVTFQGFSFPVRIYIEISKRSSSLLHNEVSLIQSNFTPAYSLVHLGRDLLVGEKIDAALSRAKPRDFFYIYFMLRANLIPLKMKKKLYLLDRKIRNIHINFANELKAFLPMNQQSIIKNFNKSLKNELQRHGIAR
;
A
#
# COMPACT_ATOMS: atom_id res chain seq x y z
N MET A 1 -3.78 22.75 2.66
CA MET A 1 -4.66 21.62 3.09
C MET A 1 -5.75 21.43 2.05
N ILE A 2 -6.18 20.19 1.79
CA ILE A 2 -7.34 19.91 0.90
C ILE A 2 -8.63 20.45 1.53
N THR A 3 -9.52 21.04 0.71
CA THR A 3 -10.80 21.59 1.18
C THR A 3 -11.85 20.48 1.36
N GLN A 4 -12.83 20.72 2.26
CA GLN A 4 -13.95 19.78 2.47
C GLN A 4 -14.75 19.55 1.17
N GLU A 5 -14.94 20.56 0.36
CA GLU A 5 -15.60 20.44 -0.95
C GLU A 5 -14.84 19.46 -1.87
N THR A 6 -13.51 19.58 -1.94
CA THR A 6 -12.68 18.67 -2.73
C THR A 6 -12.75 17.24 -2.20
N ILE A 7 -12.75 17.05 -0.88
CA ILE A 7 -12.89 15.73 -0.27
C ILE A 7 -14.22 15.08 -0.67
N LEU A 8 -15.33 15.82 -0.59
CA LEU A 8 -16.65 15.32 -0.98
C LEU A 8 -16.72 14.99 -2.48
N LYS A 9 -16.14 15.83 -3.33
CA LYS A 9 -16.03 15.58 -4.78
C LYS A 9 -15.27 14.28 -5.07
N LEU A 10 -14.11 14.09 -4.46
CA LEU A 10 -13.29 12.89 -4.63
C LEU A 10 -13.97 11.64 -4.06
N LYS A 11 -14.66 11.75 -2.92
CA LYS A 11 -15.47 10.67 -2.35
C LYS A 11 -16.52 10.14 -3.35
N ILE A 12 -17.22 11.05 -4.04
CA ILE A 12 -18.21 10.70 -5.06
C ILE A 12 -17.50 10.08 -6.28
N GLN A 13 -16.44 10.71 -6.77
CA GLN A 13 -15.68 10.27 -7.94
C GLN A 13 -15.12 8.85 -7.75
N PHE A 14 -14.52 8.57 -6.59
CA PHE A 14 -13.93 7.28 -6.27
C PHE A 14 -14.92 6.30 -5.63
N GLN A 15 -16.17 6.70 -5.39
CA GLN A 15 -17.22 5.87 -4.79
C GLN A 15 -16.78 5.19 -3.49
N THR A 16 -16.15 5.97 -2.60
CA THR A 16 -15.54 5.49 -1.36
C THR A 16 -15.95 6.34 -0.15
N THR A 17 -15.38 6.08 1.01
CA THR A 17 -15.60 6.84 2.23
C THR A 17 -14.73 8.09 2.29
N GLU A 18 -15.16 9.09 3.04
CA GLU A 18 -14.37 10.30 3.33
C GLU A 18 -13.04 9.94 4.01
N LEU A 19 -13.06 8.98 4.93
CA LEU A 19 -11.86 8.48 5.60
C LEU A 19 -10.81 7.94 4.62
N ASN A 20 -11.21 7.18 3.60
CA ASN A 20 -10.30 6.67 2.59
C ASN A 20 -9.67 7.81 1.77
N ILE A 21 -10.45 8.85 1.42
CA ILE A 21 -9.94 10.02 0.69
C ILE A 21 -8.93 10.81 1.52
N VAL A 22 -9.28 11.15 2.77
CA VAL A 22 -8.38 11.91 3.66
C VAL A 22 -7.12 11.12 3.97
N ARG A 23 -7.24 9.81 4.19
CA ARG A 23 -6.09 8.94 4.44
C ARG A 23 -5.14 8.90 3.22
N GLU A 24 -5.67 8.72 2.01
CA GLU A 24 -4.87 8.73 0.78
C GLU A 24 -4.21 10.10 0.55
N TYR A 25 -4.90 11.20 0.86
CA TYR A 25 -4.31 12.54 0.88
C TYR A 25 -3.11 12.63 1.85
N CYS A 26 -3.27 12.21 3.09
CA CYS A 26 -2.18 12.21 4.07
C CYS A 26 -1.00 11.31 3.65
N GLN A 27 -1.29 10.17 3.02
CA GLN A 27 -0.27 9.29 2.44
C GLN A 27 0.51 9.99 1.32
N HIS A 28 -0.17 10.70 0.42
CA HIS A 28 0.49 11.48 -0.64
C HIS A 28 1.30 12.64 -0.08
N LEU A 29 0.81 13.35 0.95
CA LEU A 29 1.58 14.37 1.64
C LEU A 29 2.88 13.80 2.21
N PHE A 30 2.78 12.70 2.93
CA PHE A 30 3.95 12.04 3.52
C PHE A 30 4.97 11.62 2.46
N LEU A 31 4.52 10.94 1.40
CA LEU A 31 5.38 10.44 0.34
C LEU A 31 6.02 11.56 -0.48
N SER A 32 5.25 12.57 -0.87
CA SER A 32 5.77 13.70 -1.66
C SER A 32 6.79 14.53 -0.89
N SER A 33 6.59 14.74 0.42
CA SER A 33 7.55 15.39 1.28
C SER A 33 8.80 14.50 1.50
N LEU A 34 8.63 13.20 1.76
CA LEU A 34 9.74 12.25 1.94
C LEU A 34 10.68 12.24 0.73
N CYS A 35 10.13 12.33 -0.49
CA CYS A 35 10.93 12.33 -1.72
C CYS A 35 11.85 13.56 -1.88
N GLN A 36 11.70 14.60 -1.07
CA GLN A 36 12.57 15.78 -1.08
C GLN A 36 13.92 15.51 -0.39
N PHE A 37 14.00 14.45 0.43
CA PHE A 37 15.22 14.08 1.13
C PHE A 37 16.05 13.11 0.32
N LYS A 38 17.30 13.47 0.00
CA LYS A 38 18.23 12.61 -0.78
C LYS A 38 18.43 11.22 -0.13
N GLU A 39 18.51 11.19 1.19
CA GLU A 39 18.71 9.96 1.97
C GLU A 39 17.51 9.02 1.89
N ALA A 40 16.31 9.56 1.65
CA ALA A 40 15.08 8.76 1.50
C ALA A 40 15.09 7.86 0.26
N SER A 41 16.00 8.09 -0.69
CA SER A 41 16.22 7.19 -1.84
C SER A 41 16.58 5.75 -1.44
N LYS A 42 17.00 5.53 -0.18
CA LYS A 42 17.27 4.21 0.40
C LYS A 42 16.10 3.64 1.22
N ILE A 43 14.96 4.33 1.26
CA ILE A 43 13.71 3.90 1.91
C ILE A 43 12.72 3.54 0.80
N LEU A 44 12.66 2.26 0.45
CA LEU A 44 11.93 1.79 -0.71
C LEU A 44 10.45 1.53 -0.37
N PHE A 45 9.56 2.30 -0.95
CA PHE A 45 8.12 2.17 -0.74
C PHE A 45 7.58 0.84 -1.28
N LYS A 46 6.69 0.19 -0.53
CA LYS A 46 6.11 -1.10 -0.88
C LYS A 46 4.69 -1.25 -0.29
N GLY A 47 4.21 -2.48 -0.20
CA GLY A 47 2.97 -2.79 0.51
C GLY A 47 1.71 -2.65 -0.33
N GLY A 48 0.59 -2.54 0.37
CA GLY A 48 -0.74 -2.40 -0.24
C GLY A 48 -0.94 -1.02 -0.84
N THR A 49 -0.44 0.01 -0.16
CA THR A 49 -0.52 1.39 -0.59
C THR A 49 0.35 1.63 -1.84
N ALA A 50 1.48 0.92 -1.98
CA ALA A 50 2.27 0.96 -3.20
C ALA A 50 1.51 0.38 -4.41
N LEU A 51 0.78 -0.73 -4.23
CA LEU A 51 -0.10 -1.25 -5.28
C LEU A 51 -1.21 -0.26 -5.65
N ARG A 52 -1.73 0.50 -4.69
CA ARG A 52 -2.74 1.54 -4.91
C ARG A 52 -2.17 2.73 -5.67
N ILE A 53 -1.08 3.32 -5.19
CA ILE A 53 -0.54 4.58 -5.69
C ILE A 53 0.23 4.39 -7.01
N ILE A 54 1.03 3.32 -7.13
CA ILE A 54 1.90 3.11 -8.30
C ILE A 54 1.17 2.35 -9.41
N TYR A 55 0.46 1.27 -9.04
CA TYR A 55 -0.18 0.36 -10.01
C TYR A 55 -1.69 0.53 -10.09
N GLN A 56 -2.26 1.50 -9.37
CA GLN A 56 -3.67 1.88 -9.42
C GLN A 56 -4.63 0.74 -9.02
N SER A 57 -4.23 -0.06 -8.02
CA SER A 57 -5.15 -1.00 -7.40
C SER A 57 -6.39 -0.28 -6.90
N PRO A 58 -7.60 -0.76 -7.17
CA PRO A 58 -8.81 -0.09 -6.71
C PRO A 58 -8.97 -0.12 -5.18
N ARG A 59 -8.30 -1.07 -4.50
CA ARG A 59 -8.41 -1.19 -3.05
C ARG A 59 -7.59 -0.10 -2.36
N PHE A 60 -8.27 0.71 -1.55
CA PHE A 60 -7.63 1.63 -0.62
C PHE A 60 -6.82 0.86 0.43
N SER A 61 -5.84 1.49 1.02
CA SER A 61 -4.94 0.90 2.02
C SER A 61 -4.70 1.89 3.15
N GLU A 62 -4.26 1.39 4.32
CA GLU A 62 -4.18 2.20 5.54
C GLU A 62 -2.76 2.64 5.85
N ASP A 63 -1.80 1.73 5.68
CA ASP A 63 -0.44 1.86 6.17
C ASP A 63 0.52 2.31 5.06
N LEU A 64 1.68 2.82 5.47
CA LEU A 64 2.82 3.08 4.60
C LEU A 64 3.92 2.07 4.92
N ASP A 65 4.10 1.11 4.05
CA ASP A 65 5.12 0.06 4.17
C ASP A 65 6.37 0.40 3.39
N PHE A 66 7.54 0.15 3.96
CA PHE A 66 8.82 0.35 3.29
C PHE A 66 9.80 -0.80 3.58
N SER A 67 10.86 -0.86 2.78
CA SER A 67 12.07 -1.64 3.06
C SER A 67 13.28 -0.73 3.00
N SER A 68 14.25 -0.92 3.90
CA SER A 68 15.48 -0.13 3.91
C SER A 68 16.68 -0.93 4.44
N SER A 69 17.87 -0.58 3.98
CA SER A 69 19.15 -1.05 4.56
C SER A 69 19.73 -0.10 5.59
N LEU A 70 19.11 1.07 5.80
CA LEU A 70 19.55 2.05 6.78
C LEU A 70 19.38 1.55 8.22
N THR A 71 20.13 2.15 9.14
CA THR A 71 19.92 1.92 10.58
C THR A 71 18.65 2.60 11.08
N ALA A 72 18.07 2.08 12.17
CA ALA A 72 16.83 2.65 12.72
C ALA A 72 16.99 4.13 13.12
N SER A 73 18.15 4.53 13.66
CA SER A 73 18.40 5.94 14.03
C SER A 73 18.45 6.89 12.82
N VAL A 74 18.99 6.44 11.69
CA VAL A 74 18.98 7.22 10.45
C VAL A 74 17.56 7.33 9.91
N ILE A 75 16.81 6.24 9.94
CA ILE A 75 15.40 6.20 9.52
C ILE A 75 14.57 7.17 10.37
N GLU A 76 14.71 7.10 11.69
CA GLU A 76 14.02 7.97 12.66
C GLU A 76 14.26 9.44 12.34
N ASN A 77 15.51 9.88 12.20
CA ASN A 77 15.86 11.25 11.82
C ASN A 77 15.20 11.68 10.49
N ILE A 78 15.18 10.82 9.48
CA ILE A 78 14.52 11.12 8.19
C ILE A 78 13.02 11.29 8.38
N ILE A 79 12.38 10.39 9.14
CA ILE A 79 10.93 10.47 9.41
C ILE A 79 10.58 11.73 10.19
N GLU A 80 11.31 12.05 11.26
CA GLU A 80 11.08 13.27 12.04
C GLU A 80 11.22 14.53 11.19
N ARG A 81 12.28 14.65 10.40
CA ARG A 81 12.47 15.77 9.46
C ARG A 81 11.32 15.87 8.46
N ASN A 82 10.85 14.72 7.94
CA ASN A 82 9.72 14.67 7.02
C ASN A 82 8.43 15.19 7.68
N LEU A 83 8.16 14.79 8.92
CA LEU A 83 6.99 15.27 9.66
C LEU A 83 7.05 16.78 9.90
N VAL A 84 8.22 17.31 10.28
CA VAL A 84 8.43 18.76 10.44
C VAL A 84 8.14 19.53 9.16
N GLU A 85 8.57 19.03 7.99
CA GLU A 85 8.26 19.69 6.72
C GLU A 85 6.76 19.69 6.40
N ILE A 86 6.05 18.62 6.74
CA ILE A 86 4.58 18.58 6.57
C ILE A 86 3.90 19.56 7.52
N GLU A 87 4.34 19.65 8.77
CA GLU A 87 3.83 20.64 9.74
C GLU A 87 4.03 22.08 9.27
N ARG A 88 5.18 22.39 8.66
CA ARG A 88 5.45 23.71 8.05
C ARG A 88 4.47 24.07 6.94
N SER A 89 3.86 23.09 6.29
CA SER A 89 2.79 23.31 5.30
C SER A 89 1.41 23.62 5.92
N GLY A 90 1.32 23.70 7.26
CA GLY A 90 0.11 24.02 8.01
C GLY A 90 -0.75 22.81 8.35
N ILE A 91 -0.22 21.59 8.23
CA ILE A 91 -0.90 20.35 8.65
C ILE A 91 -0.48 20.01 10.08
N GLN A 92 -1.43 19.86 10.98
CA GLN A 92 -1.15 19.43 12.36
C GLN A 92 -0.91 17.93 12.39
N ILE A 93 0.23 17.52 13.01
CA ILE A 93 0.64 16.13 13.13
C ILE A 93 1.00 15.83 14.58
N ALA A 94 0.60 14.63 15.04
CA ALA A 94 1.06 14.05 16.30
C ALA A 94 1.82 12.76 16.00
N LEU A 95 3.08 12.69 16.41
CA LEU A 95 3.86 11.45 16.43
C LEU A 95 3.50 10.70 17.73
N GLU A 96 2.62 9.70 17.63
CA GLU A 96 2.13 8.95 18.78
C GLU A 96 3.15 7.92 19.27
N GLU A 97 3.83 7.29 18.34
CA GLU A 97 4.83 6.26 18.62
C GLU A 97 5.95 6.31 17.60
N ALA A 98 7.18 6.12 18.06
CA ALA A 98 8.36 5.95 17.23
C ALA A 98 9.29 4.97 17.93
N LYS A 99 9.54 3.81 17.31
CA LYS A 99 10.38 2.79 17.94
C LYS A 99 11.11 1.91 16.95
N LYS A 100 12.31 1.50 17.36
CA LYS A 100 13.02 0.40 16.74
C LYS A 100 12.33 -0.92 17.07
N THR A 101 12.15 -1.77 16.08
CA THR A 101 11.62 -3.13 16.22
C THR A 101 12.70 -4.16 15.87
N SER A 102 12.47 -5.42 16.21
CA SER A 102 13.38 -6.53 15.81
C SER A 102 13.54 -6.62 14.28
N GLY A 103 12.50 -6.25 13.53
CA GLY A 103 12.46 -6.30 12.07
C GLY A 103 12.76 -4.97 11.37
N GLY A 104 12.98 -3.86 12.09
CA GLY A 104 13.20 -2.55 11.47
C GLY A 104 12.77 -1.36 12.35
N TYR A 105 11.80 -0.58 11.88
CA TYR A 105 11.30 0.63 12.54
C TYR A 105 9.79 0.77 12.35
N LEU A 106 9.11 1.26 13.37
CA LEU A 106 7.69 1.59 13.36
C LEU A 106 7.50 3.03 13.84
N ALA A 107 6.70 3.81 13.11
CA ALA A 107 6.13 5.04 13.60
C ALA A 107 4.60 5.03 13.43
N ILE A 108 3.90 5.68 14.37
CA ILE A 108 2.45 5.90 14.32
C ILE A 108 2.23 7.40 14.32
N VAL A 109 1.63 7.89 13.26
CA VAL A 109 1.43 9.32 13.02
C VAL A 109 -0.05 9.61 12.87
N THR A 110 -0.53 10.62 13.59
CA THR A 110 -1.92 11.09 13.48
C THR A 110 -1.95 12.48 12.86
N PHE A 111 -2.59 12.58 11.72
CA PHE A 111 -2.89 13.83 11.02
C PHE A 111 -4.19 14.43 11.56
N GLN A 112 -4.18 15.73 11.87
CA GLN A 112 -5.29 16.48 12.44
C GLN A 112 -5.73 17.61 11.50
N GLY A 113 -6.82 18.32 11.88
CA GLY A 113 -7.34 19.43 11.07
C GLY A 113 -8.37 19.01 10.02
N PHE A 114 -8.81 17.74 10.02
CA PHE A 114 -9.94 17.21 9.25
C PHE A 114 -11.15 16.99 10.15
N SER A 115 -12.29 16.57 9.58
CA SER A 115 -13.49 16.22 10.36
C SER A 115 -13.26 15.13 11.42
N PHE A 116 -12.16 14.40 11.28
CA PHE A 116 -11.70 13.35 12.20
C PHE A 116 -10.17 13.19 12.09
N PRO A 117 -9.50 12.74 13.16
CA PRO A 117 -8.08 12.42 13.09
C PRO A 117 -7.82 11.20 12.20
N VAL A 118 -6.75 11.24 11.41
CA VAL A 118 -6.33 10.14 10.54
C VAL A 118 -4.99 9.58 11.01
N ARG A 119 -5.04 8.35 11.50
CA ARG A 119 -3.84 7.62 11.94
C ARG A 119 -3.25 6.83 10.78
N ILE A 120 -1.92 6.91 10.60
CA ILE A 120 -1.16 6.16 9.61
C ILE A 120 -0.02 5.44 10.32
N TYR A 121 0.11 4.14 10.07
CA TYR A 121 1.26 3.34 10.48
C TYR A 121 2.32 3.40 9.40
N ILE A 122 3.56 3.69 9.80
CA ILE A 122 4.73 3.74 8.93
C ILE A 122 5.64 2.59 9.37
N GLU A 123 5.66 1.53 8.57
CA GLU A 123 6.44 0.33 8.86
C GLU A 123 7.63 0.21 7.91
N ILE A 124 8.84 0.17 8.44
CA ILE A 124 10.07 0.06 7.65
C ILE A 124 10.80 -1.22 8.01
N SER A 125 10.71 -2.22 7.14
CA SER A 125 11.40 -3.49 7.30
C SER A 125 12.88 -3.35 6.97
N LYS A 126 13.77 -3.78 7.88
CA LYS A 126 15.20 -3.84 7.65
C LYS A 126 15.53 -4.97 6.66
N ARG A 127 16.29 -4.65 5.62
CA ARG A 127 16.74 -5.60 4.61
C ARG A 127 18.23 -5.38 4.30
N SER A 128 18.93 -6.45 3.88
CA SER A 128 20.27 -6.29 3.32
C SER A 128 20.21 -5.52 2.00
N SER A 129 21.15 -4.63 1.77
CA SER A 129 21.22 -3.84 0.53
C SER A 129 21.31 -4.72 -0.74
N SER A 130 21.96 -5.88 -0.65
CA SER A 130 22.05 -6.85 -1.75
C SER A 130 20.70 -7.48 -2.16
N LEU A 131 19.69 -7.42 -1.29
CA LEU A 131 18.34 -7.92 -1.54
C LEU A 131 17.37 -6.83 -1.98
N LEU A 132 17.81 -5.58 -2.02
CA LEU A 132 16.99 -4.44 -2.39
C LEU A 132 17.25 -4.07 -3.85
N HIS A 133 16.26 -4.29 -4.69
CA HIS A 133 16.18 -3.73 -6.03
C HIS A 133 15.12 -2.65 -6.02
N ASN A 134 15.47 -1.46 -6.48
CA ASN A 134 14.58 -0.30 -6.53
C ASN A 134 14.18 0.05 -7.97
N GLU A 135 13.02 0.65 -8.09
CA GLU A 135 12.50 1.32 -9.28
C GLU A 135 12.05 2.72 -8.89
N VAL A 136 11.90 3.59 -9.88
CA VAL A 136 11.38 4.95 -9.69
C VAL A 136 10.15 5.13 -10.55
N SER A 137 9.08 5.65 -9.96
CA SER A 137 7.84 5.98 -10.68
C SER A 137 7.49 7.45 -10.49
N LEU A 138 7.03 8.11 -11.55
CA LEU A 138 6.40 9.42 -11.46
C LEU A 138 4.95 9.22 -10.97
N ILE A 139 4.65 9.79 -9.82
CA ILE A 139 3.33 9.72 -9.20
C ILE A 139 2.55 10.98 -9.54
N GLN A 140 1.40 10.80 -10.17
CA GLN A 140 0.39 11.84 -10.40
C GLN A 140 -0.80 11.55 -9.51
N SER A 141 -1.28 12.57 -8.79
CA SER A 141 -2.41 12.43 -7.87
C SER A 141 -3.34 13.64 -7.92
N ASN A 142 -4.55 13.46 -7.38
CA ASN A 142 -5.48 14.57 -7.18
C ASN A 142 -5.16 15.40 -5.92
N PHE A 143 -4.10 15.06 -5.20
CA PHE A 143 -3.83 15.55 -3.83
C PHE A 143 -2.62 16.47 -3.76
N THR A 144 -1.57 16.15 -4.51
CA THR A 144 -0.28 16.86 -4.48
C THR A 144 0.23 17.06 -5.91
N PRO A 145 1.13 18.02 -6.16
CA PRO A 145 1.90 18.07 -7.39
C PRO A 145 2.58 16.72 -7.67
N ALA A 146 2.89 16.45 -8.95
CA ALA A 146 3.58 15.22 -9.33
C ALA A 146 4.95 15.12 -8.65
N TYR A 147 5.32 13.91 -8.19
CA TYR A 147 6.60 13.63 -7.52
C TYR A 147 7.18 12.29 -7.96
N SER A 148 8.51 12.18 -7.92
CA SER A 148 9.22 10.94 -8.22
C SER A 148 9.38 10.09 -6.96
N LEU A 149 8.87 8.88 -6.96
CA LEU A 149 8.85 7.97 -5.81
C LEU A 149 9.77 6.78 -6.05
N VAL A 150 10.73 6.58 -5.15
CA VAL A 150 11.58 5.39 -5.12
C VAL A 150 10.83 4.28 -4.41
N HIS A 151 10.72 3.12 -5.03
CA HIS A 151 9.97 1.99 -4.48
C HIS A 151 10.67 0.66 -4.70
N LEU A 152 10.20 -0.36 -4.00
CA LEU A 152 10.68 -1.73 -4.17
C LEU A 152 10.38 -2.20 -5.59
N GLY A 153 11.35 -2.79 -6.27
CA GLY A 153 11.20 -3.29 -7.62
C GLY A 153 10.00 -4.21 -7.76
N ARG A 154 9.30 -4.12 -8.89
CA ARG A 154 8.03 -4.83 -9.15
C ARG A 154 8.11 -6.32 -8.81
N ASP A 155 9.16 -7.00 -9.22
CA ASP A 155 9.30 -8.43 -8.99
C ASP A 155 9.34 -8.78 -7.50
N LEU A 156 10.05 -8.00 -6.70
CA LEU A 156 10.14 -8.20 -5.24
C LEU A 156 8.79 -7.91 -4.58
N LEU A 157 8.14 -6.81 -4.96
CA LEU A 157 6.82 -6.44 -4.44
C LEU A 157 5.78 -7.53 -4.74
N VAL A 158 5.75 -8.05 -5.97
CA VAL A 158 4.87 -9.16 -6.37
C VAL A 158 5.20 -10.42 -5.58
N GLY A 159 6.47 -10.74 -5.43
CA GLY A 159 6.93 -11.90 -4.64
C GLY A 159 6.44 -11.84 -3.20
N GLU A 160 6.63 -10.68 -2.51
CA GLU A 160 6.14 -10.48 -1.14
C GLU A 160 4.62 -10.67 -1.02
N LYS A 161 3.83 -10.25 -2.02
CA LYS A 161 2.37 -10.44 -2.00
C LYS A 161 1.96 -11.89 -2.22
N ILE A 162 2.67 -12.63 -3.09
CA ILE A 162 2.43 -14.07 -3.26
C ILE A 162 2.78 -14.82 -1.96
N ASP A 163 3.92 -14.51 -1.36
CA ASP A 163 4.36 -15.16 -0.11
C ASP A 163 3.41 -14.84 1.05
N ALA A 164 2.86 -13.63 1.12
CA ALA A 164 1.82 -13.25 2.08
C ALA A 164 0.52 -14.06 1.87
N ALA A 165 0.07 -14.24 0.63
CA ALA A 165 -1.11 -15.04 0.32
C ALA A 165 -0.90 -16.53 0.65
N LEU A 166 0.32 -17.04 0.47
CA LEU A 166 0.68 -18.41 0.82
C LEU A 166 0.85 -18.63 2.32
N SER A 167 1.32 -17.64 3.07
CA SER A 167 1.57 -17.77 4.52
C SER A 167 0.33 -17.43 5.35
N ARG A 168 -0.03 -16.14 5.45
CA ARG A 168 -1.09 -15.64 6.33
C ARG A 168 -2.50 -15.74 5.76
N ALA A 169 -2.63 -15.74 4.41
CA ALA A 169 -3.87 -15.98 3.67
C ALA A 169 -5.06 -15.08 4.09
N LYS A 170 -4.82 -13.79 4.29
CA LYS A 170 -5.89 -12.82 4.59
C LYS A 170 -6.68 -12.46 3.32
N PRO A 171 -7.96 -12.03 3.41
CA PRO A 171 -8.77 -11.60 2.27
C PRO A 171 -8.05 -10.64 1.33
N ARG A 172 -7.37 -9.63 1.89
CA ARG A 172 -6.61 -8.64 1.13
C ARG A 172 -5.45 -9.23 0.32
N ASP A 173 -4.81 -10.30 0.80
CA ASP A 173 -3.69 -10.92 0.10
C ASP A 173 -4.18 -11.59 -1.20
N PHE A 174 -5.31 -12.29 -1.15
CA PHE A 174 -5.94 -12.88 -2.33
C PHE A 174 -6.44 -11.81 -3.30
N PHE A 175 -6.98 -10.70 -2.79
CA PHE A 175 -7.39 -9.58 -3.62
C PHE A 175 -6.21 -8.99 -4.40
N TYR A 176 -5.05 -8.83 -3.76
CA TYR A 176 -3.85 -8.35 -4.46
C TYR A 176 -3.37 -9.33 -5.53
N ILE A 177 -3.44 -10.65 -5.29
CA ILE A 177 -3.15 -11.64 -6.33
C ILE A 177 -4.11 -11.48 -7.52
N TYR A 178 -5.41 -11.39 -7.25
CA TYR A 178 -6.43 -11.16 -8.28
C TYR A 178 -6.14 -9.91 -9.10
N PHE A 179 -5.86 -8.79 -8.42
CA PHE A 179 -5.52 -7.53 -9.07
C PHE A 179 -4.26 -7.66 -9.93
N MET A 180 -3.18 -8.22 -9.38
CA MET A 180 -1.91 -8.35 -10.08
C MET A 180 -1.98 -9.28 -11.30
N LEU A 181 -2.82 -10.32 -11.25
CA LEU A 181 -3.11 -11.18 -12.43
C LEU A 181 -3.78 -10.34 -13.53
N ARG A 182 -4.83 -9.61 -13.20
CA ARG A 182 -5.56 -8.76 -14.15
C ARG A 182 -4.73 -7.64 -14.75
N ALA A 183 -3.84 -7.06 -13.97
CA ALA A 183 -2.93 -6.01 -14.39
C ALA A 183 -1.66 -6.54 -15.08
N ASN A 184 -1.53 -7.86 -15.29
CA ASN A 184 -0.35 -8.51 -15.87
C ASN A 184 0.97 -8.14 -15.16
N LEU A 185 0.93 -7.96 -13.85
CA LEU A 185 2.11 -7.58 -13.05
C LEU A 185 2.96 -8.79 -12.64
N ILE A 186 2.41 -10.01 -12.69
CA ILE A 186 3.09 -11.20 -12.18
C ILE A 186 4.04 -11.77 -13.24
N PRO A 187 5.37 -11.81 -12.98
CA PRO A 187 6.34 -12.36 -13.89
C PRO A 187 6.14 -13.86 -14.13
N LEU A 188 6.46 -14.32 -15.34
CA LEU A 188 6.32 -15.74 -15.73
C LEU A 188 7.06 -16.69 -14.77
N LYS A 189 8.26 -16.30 -14.30
CA LYS A 189 9.07 -17.07 -13.34
C LYS A 189 8.37 -17.36 -12.02
N MET A 190 7.36 -16.54 -11.65
CA MET A 190 6.60 -16.69 -10.39
C MET A 190 5.34 -17.55 -10.53
N LYS A 191 4.96 -17.94 -11.75
CA LYS A 191 3.76 -18.78 -11.97
C LYS A 191 3.78 -20.08 -11.16
N LYS A 192 4.96 -20.70 -10.97
CA LYS A 192 5.08 -21.92 -10.15
C LYS A 192 4.55 -21.74 -8.71
N LYS A 193 4.79 -20.60 -8.08
CA LYS A 193 4.26 -20.28 -6.74
C LYS A 193 2.73 -20.18 -6.74
N LEU A 194 2.13 -19.73 -7.82
CA LEU A 194 0.68 -19.58 -7.93
C LEU A 194 -0.07 -20.92 -8.00
N TYR A 195 0.57 -22.02 -8.48
CA TYR A 195 -0.04 -23.35 -8.39
C TYR A 195 -0.27 -23.79 -6.93
N LEU A 196 0.64 -23.40 -6.02
CA LEU A 196 0.46 -23.65 -4.59
C LEU A 196 -0.73 -22.86 -4.04
N LEU A 197 -0.94 -21.65 -4.54
CA LEU A 197 -2.05 -20.80 -4.15
C LEU A 197 -3.41 -21.39 -4.58
N ASP A 198 -3.53 -21.95 -5.81
CA ASP A 198 -4.75 -22.61 -6.27
C ASP A 198 -5.17 -23.74 -5.32
N ARG A 199 -4.23 -24.58 -4.89
CA ARG A 199 -4.50 -25.64 -3.90
C ARG A 199 -5.02 -25.06 -2.58
N LYS A 200 -4.43 -23.95 -2.12
CA LYS A 200 -4.81 -23.31 -0.87
C LYS A 200 -6.21 -22.71 -0.93
N ILE A 201 -6.57 -22.04 -2.01
CA ILE A 201 -7.88 -21.39 -2.20
C ILE A 201 -9.03 -22.43 -2.19
N ARG A 202 -8.82 -23.62 -2.71
CA ARG A 202 -9.85 -24.66 -2.75
C ARG A 202 -10.31 -25.12 -1.36
N ASN A 203 -9.43 -24.99 -0.35
CA ASN A 203 -9.63 -25.50 1.00
C ASN A 203 -9.91 -24.40 2.04
N ILE A 204 -10.01 -23.13 1.61
CA ILE A 204 -10.17 -22.01 2.55
C ILE A 204 -11.60 -21.45 2.48
N HIS A 205 -12.24 -21.39 3.63
CA HIS A 205 -13.48 -20.64 3.83
C HIS A 205 -13.13 -19.26 4.42
N ILE A 206 -13.07 -18.25 3.56
CA ILE A 206 -12.72 -16.87 3.96
C ILE A 206 -13.93 -15.97 3.74
N ASN A 207 -14.28 -15.17 4.76
CA ASN A 207 -15.21 -14.08 4.60
C ASN A 207 -14.48 -12.84 4.03
N PHE A 208 -14.55 -12.65 2.72
CA PHE A 208 -13.89 -11.52 2.05
C PHE A 208 -14.51 -10.17 2.39
N ALA A 209 -15.78 -10.13 2.82
CA ALA A 209 -16.47 -8.88 3.10
C ALA A 209 -15.82 -8.12 4.27
N ASN A 210 -15.37 -8.81 5.31
CA ASN A 210 -14.86 -8.20 6.53
C ASN A 210 -13.66 -7.27 6.29
N GLU A 211 -12.78 -7.61 5.36
CA GLU A 211 -11.58 -6.78 5.07
C GLU A 211 -11.69 -5.98 3.77
N LEU A 212 -12.49 -6.43 2.80
CA LEU A 212 -12.51 -5.78 1.49
C LEU A 212 -13.57 -4.68 1.38
N LYS A 213 -14.72 -4.83 2.06
CA LYS A 213 -15.87 -3.92 1.88
C LYS A 213 -15.52 -2.47 2.23
N ALA A 214 -14.77 -2.23 3.31
CA ALA A 214 -14.41 -0.89 3.76
C ALA A 214 -13.42 -0.18 2.83
N PHE A 215 -12.65 -0.95 2.05
CA PHE A 215 -11.53 -0.45 1.25
C PHE A 215 -11.76 -0.54 -0.27
N LEU A 216 -12.80 -1.22 -0.71
CA LEU A 216 -13.15 -1.24 -2.14
C LEU A 216 -14.18 -0.16 -2.48
N PRO A 217 -14.02 0.52 -3.62
CA PRO A 217 -15.06 1.39 -4.16
C PRO A 217 -16.41 0.66 -4.29
N MET A 218 -17.52 1.35 -4.09
CA MET A 218 -18.86 0.74 -4.09
C MET A 218 -19.17 -0.02 -5.38
N ASN A 219 -18.77 0.52 -6.54
CA ASN A 219 -18.93 -0.14 -7.84
C ASN A 219 -18.09 -1.42 -8.00
N GLN A 220 -17.11 -1.64 -7.14
CA GLN A 220 -16.25 -2.84 -7.17
C GLN A 220 -16.62 -3.88 -6.10
N GLN A 221 -17.53 -3.54 -5.19
CA GLN A 221 -17.90 -4.43 -4.09
C GLN A 221 -18.69 -5.66 -4.52
N SER A 222 -19.31 -5.63 -5.70
CA SER A 222 -20.03 -6.79 -6.26
C SER A 222 -19.15 -8.04 -6.39
N ILE A 223 -17.84 -7.85 -6.61
CA ILE A 223 -16.89 -8.97 -6.72
C ILE A 223 -16.78 -9.78 -5.43
N ILE A 224 -17.03 -9.15 -4.26
CA ILE A 224 -16.88 -9.80 -2.94
C ILE A 224 -17.78 -11.04 -2.83
N LYS A 225 -19.01 -10.96 -3.35
CA LYS A 225 -19.99 -12.06 -3.27
C LYS A 225 -19.48 -13.36 -3.89
N ASN A 226 -18.71 -13.26 -4.97
CA ASN A 226 -18.22 -14.41 -5.75
C ASN A 226 -16.71 -14.39 -5.90
N PHE A 227 -15.99 -13.83 -4.92
CA PHE A 227 -14.56 -13.56 -5.04
C PHE A 227 -13.73 -14.82 -5.35
N ASN A 228 -13.99 -15.93 -4.64
CA ASN A 228 -13.32 -17.21 -4.89
C ASN A 228 -13.46 -17.67 -6.35
N LYS A 229 -14.66 -17.54 -6.92
CA LYS A 229 -14.91 -17.90 -8.33
C LYS A 229 -14.16 -16.96 -9.27
N SER A 230 -14.18 -15.65 -8.99
CA SER A 230 -13.48 -14.65 -9.80
C SER A 230 -11.96 -14.86 -9.78
N LEU A 231 -11.38 -15.13 -8.63
CA LEU A 231 -9.95 -15.42 -8.50
C LEU A 231 -9.56 -16.72 -9.22
N LYS A 232 -10.38 -17.78 -9.07
CA LYS A 232 -10.16 -19.04 -9.76
C LYS A 232 -10.19 -18.87 -11.30
N ASN A 233 -11.16 -18.11 -11.81
CA ASN A 233 -11.25 -17.82 -13.24
C ASN A 233 -9.99 -17.07 -13.74
N GLU A 234 -9.47 -16.10 -12.96
CA GLU A 234 -8.23 -15.41 -13.36
C GLU A 234 -7.02 -16.35 -13.34
N LEU A 235 -6.92 -17.25 -12.34
CA LEU A 235 -5.85 -18.25 -12.31
C LEU A 235 -5.93 -19.19 -13.55
N GLN A 236 -7.13 -19.58 -13.95
CA GLN A 236 -7.35 -20.40 -15.15
C GLN A 236 -6.94 -19.65 -16.43
N ARG A 237 -7.32 -18.38 -16.59
CA ARG A 237 -6.91 -17.52 -17.73
C ARG A 237 -5.39 -17.42 -17.88
N HIS A 238 -4.67 -17.45 -16.77
CA HIS A 238 -3.20 -17.44 -16.75
C HIS A 238 -2.57 -18.84 -16.83
N GLY A 239 -3.38 -19.91 -17.04
CA GLY A 239 -2.91 -21.29 -17.15
C GLY A 239 -2.40 -21.89 -15.85
N ILE A 240 -2.86 -21.39 -14.68
CA ILE A 240 -2.38 -21.79 -13.34
C ILE A 240 -3.33 -22.80 -12.68
N ALA A 241 -4.62 -22.70 -12.92
CA ALA A 241 -5.65 -23.63 -12.42
C ALA A 241 -6.28 -24.42 -13.56
N ARG A 242 -6.76 -25.66 -13.27
CA ARG A 242 -7.55 -26.51 -14.17
C ARG A 242 -9.02 -26.49 -13.74
#